data_657943c39373e7a150ff27c3ab0add10
#
_entry.id   657943c39373e7a150ff27c3ab0add10
#
_cell.length_a   1.000
_cell.length_b   1.000
_cell.length_c   1.000
_cell.angle_alpha   90.00
_cell.angle_beta   90.00
_cell.angle_gamma   90.00
#
_symmetry.space_group_name_H-M   'P 1'
#
loop_
_entity.id
_entity.type
_entity.pdbx_description
1 polymer ?
#
loop_
_entity_poly.entity_id
_entity_poly.type
_entity_poly.pdbx_seq_one_letter_code
_entity_poly.pdbx_strand_id
1 'polypeptide(L)'
;FMLSAVAYFFQKLIQPLKFIILICLIISIVLTPFNRVNAKENDSSPKDNEIHARFAAVIDADTNRLLYGKNADTKAPMASTTKIMTLITALEICPDDYIATTSAYAASMPDVQLNAVKGEQFSIKDLYYSLMLRSHNDTAVIIAENTAYYYICSLTNKERNELTFDISFINDYSYNSHFIENISKEQSKALVLVFTNLMNRKATSLGCNSTHYITPNGLDASDDAGIHSTTAYELAVVMSYCIKNEHFLSITQTHDYSFTSLSGRKYSVSNTNAFLNMYDNIISGKTAVSYTHLTLP
;
A
#
# COMPACT_ATOMS: atom_id res chain seq x y z
N PHE A 1 34.53 24.02 -56.57
CA PHE A 1 34.67 22.56 -56.88
C PHE A 1 35.75 21.87 -56.04
N MET A 2 36.84 22.50 -55.66
CA MET A 2 37.92 21.87 -54.90
C MET A 2 37.60 21.71 -53.40
N LEU A 3 36.89 22.60 -52.77
CA LEU A 3 36.51 22.53 -51.37
C LEU A 3 35.48 21.44 -51.04
N SER A 4 34.58 21.12 -51.98
CA SER A 4 33.60 20.06 -51.79
C SER A 4 34.20 18.65 -51.86
N ALA A 5 35.22 18.45 -52.68
CA ALA A 5 35.95 17.17 -52.79
C ALA A 5 36.79 16.87 -51.54
N VAL A 6 37.39 17.90 -50.93
CA VAL A 6 38.16 17.76 -49.69
C VAL A 6 37.25 17.45 -48.51
N ALA A 7 36.10 18.10 -48.41
CA ALA A 7 35.12 17.81 -47.35
C ALA A 7 34.55 16.39 -47.45
N TYR A 8 34.26 15.90 -48.66
CA TYR A 8 33.80 14.55 -48.91
C TYR A 8 34.88 13.49 -48.57
N PHE A 9 36.14 13.80 -48.86
CA PHE A 9 37.26 12.88 -48.52
C PHE A 9 37.45 12.80 -47.01
N PHE A 10 37.40 13.89 -46.28
CA PHE A 10 37.45 13.90 -44.81
C PHE A 10 36.27 13.18 -44.17
N GLN A 11 35.05 13.34 -44.68
CA GLN A 11 33.88 12.68 -44.19
C GLN A 11 33.95 11.14 -44.36
N LYS A 12 34.54 10.66 -45.45
CA LYS A 12 34.77 9.23 -45.73
C LYS A 12 35.89 8.61 -44.88
N LEU A 13 36.87 9.41 -44.42
CA LEU A 13 37.92 8.95 -43.51
C LEU A 13 37.50 8.91 -42.04
N ILE A 14 36.59 9.79 -41.63
CA ILE A 14 36.12 9.93 -40.24
C ILE A 14 35.15 8.79 -39.85
N GLN A 15 34.36 8.28 -40.78
CA GLN A 15 33.39 7.22 -40.53
C GLN A 15 34.03 5.91 -40.05
N PRO A 16 35.03 5.34 -40.72
CA PRO A 16 35.70 4.15 -40.27
C PRO A 16 36.49 4.35 -38.97
N LEU A 17 37.02 5.57 -38.72
CA LEU A 17 37.76 5.86 -37.49
C LEU A 17 36.80 5.89 -36.29
N LYS A 18 35.58 6.44 -36.41
CA LYS A 18 34.53 6.40 -35.37
C LYS A 18 34.12 4.95 -35.05
N PHE A 19 34.02 4.12 -36.08
CA PHE A 19 33.68 2.70 -35.91
C PHE A 19 34.75 1.91 -35.19
N ILE A 20 36.04 2.17 -35.52
CA ILE A 20 37.18 1.57 -34.83
C ILE A 20 37.24 2.02 -33.36
N ILE A 21 37.03 3.31 -33.07
CA ILE A 21 36.99 3.82 -31.69
C ILE A 21 35.87 3.16 -30.89
N LEU A 22 34.68 3.01 -31.49
CA LEU A 22 33.54 2.35 -30.85
C LEU A 22 33.85 0.86 -30.55
N ILE A 23 34.46 0.15 -31.49
CA ILE A 23 34.89 -1.24 -31.29
C ILE A 23 35.95 -1.35 -30.19
N CYS A 24 36.95 -0.46 -30.17
CA CYS A 24 37.96 -0.44 -29.10
C CYS A 24 37.35 -0.13 -27.73
N LEU A 25 36.35 0.75 -27.64
CA LEU A 25 35.62 1.03 -26.42
C LEU A 25 34.84 -0.22 -25.93
N ILE A 26 34.15 -0.91 -26.83
CA ILE A 26 33.41 -2.15 -26.50
C ILE A 26 34.41 -3.25 -26.05
N ILE A 27 35.52 -3.40 -26.76
CA ILE A 27 36.55 -4.38 -26.39
C ILE A 27 37.21 -4.03 -25.04
N SER A 28 37.43 -2.76 -24.73
CA SER A 28 37.96 -2.35 -23.41
C SER A 28 36.98 -2.61 -22.26
N ILE A 29 35.66 -2.49 -22.49
CA ILE A 29 34.63 -2.83 -21.50
C ILE A 29 34.55 -4.36 -21.30
N VAL A 30 34.74 -5.15 -22.37
CA VAL A 30 34.67 -6.62 -22.29
C VAL A 30 35.97 -7.21 -21.71
N LEU A 31 37.13 -6.56 -21.93
CA LEU A 31 38.44 -7.03 -21.47
C LEU A 31 38.84 -6.46 -20.09
N THR A 32 38.08 -5.52 -19.51
CA THR A 32 38.31 -5.19 -18.10
C THR A 32 38.01 -6.44 -17.28
N PRO A 33 38.98 -7.04 -16.59
CA PRO A 33 38.68 -8.13 -15.69
C PRO A 33 37.67 -7.59 -14.68
N PHE A 34 36.47 -8.17 -14.67
CA PHE A 34 35.55 -7.99 -13.57
C PHE A 34 36.30 -8.54 -12.34
N ASN A 35 37.05 -7.69 -11.67
CA ASN A 35 37.50 -7.97 -10.34
C ASN A 35 36.22 -8.20 -9.52
N ARG A 36 35.82 -9.48 -9.44
CA ARG A 36 34.92 -9.89 -8.37
C ARG A 36 35.63 -9.44 -7.10
N VAL A 37 35.17 -8.34 -6.54
CA VAL A 37 35.41 -8.04 -5.15
C VAL A 37 34.81 -9.24 -4.43
N ASN A 38 35.69 -10.20 -4.07
CA ASN A 38 35.34 -11.18 -3.05
C ASN A 38 35.19 -10.38 -1.75
N ALA A 39 34.05 -9.70 -1.59
CA ALA A 39 33.57 -9.37 -0.27
C ALA A 39 33.55 -10.72 0.44
N LYS A 40 34.43 -10.91 1.43
CA LYS A 40 34.21 -11.96 2.41
C LYS A 40 32.79 -11.72 2.89
N GLU A 41 31.87 -12.59 2.48
CA GLU A 41 30.59 -12.70 3.15
C GLU A 41 30.92 -13.04 4.60
N ASN A 42 31.05 -12.00 5.42
CA ASN A 42 30.70 -12.18 6.82
C ASN A 42 29.20 -12.43 6.76
N ASP A 43 28.82 -13.72 6.72
CA ASP A 43 27.45 -14.14 6.83
C ASP A 43 26.94 -13.75 8.23
N SER A 44 26.60 -12.45 8.36
CA SER A 44 25.97 -11.88 9.54
C SER A 44 24.45 -11.99 9.46
N SER A 45 23.94 -12.68 8.44
CA SER A 45 22.51 -12.95 8.32
C SER A 45 22.07 -13.83 9.49
N PRO A 46 21.00 -13.49 10.20
CA PRO A 46 20.49 -14.33 11.28
C PRO A 46 20.12 -15.69 10.70
N LYS A 47 20.43 -16.76 11.44
CA LYS A 47 20.02 -18.10 11.05
C LYS A 47 18.51 -18.27 11.23
N ASP A 48 17.89 -19.08 10.40
CA ASP A 48 16.44 -19.31 10.44
C ASP A 48 15.90 -19.76 11.80
N ASN A 49 16.71 -20.47 12.59
CA ASN A 49 16.36 -20.90 13.95
C ASN A 49 16.46 -19.78 15.00
N GLU A 50 17.09 -18.65 14.68
CA GLU A 50 17.19 -17.48 15.57
C GLU A 50 16.00 -16.55 15.40
N ILE A 51 15.22 -16.70 14.31
CA ILE A 51 14.02 -15.92 14.05
C ILE A 51 12.78 -16.77 14.33
N HIS A 52 12.02 -16.39 15.36
CA HIS A 52 10.81 -17.10 15.75
C HIS A 52 9.62 -16.89 14.78
N ALA A 53 9.63 -15.80 13.97
CA ALA A 53 8.60 -15.57 12.96
C ALA A 53 8.56 -16.73 11.94
N ARG A 54 7.34 -17.12 11.53
CA ARG A 54 7.13 -18.15 10.48
C ARG A 54 7.48 -17.63 9.10
N PHE A 55 7.24 -16.34 8.86
CA PHE A 55 7.49 -15.64 7.61
C PHE A 55 8.23 -14.35 7.92
N ALA A 56 9.31 -14.07 7.23
CA ALA A 56 10.07 -12.83 7.39
C ALA A 56 10.71 -12.42 6.08
N ALA A 57 10.82 -11.13 5.85
CA ALA A 57 11.57 -10.53 4.75
C ALA A 57 12.22 -9.22 5.21
N VAL A 58 13.47 -9.02 4.80
CA VAL A 58 14.17 -7.74 4.88
C VAL A 58 14.58 -7.37 3.46
N ILE A 59 14.20 -6.19 3.02
CA ILE A 59 14.53 -5.69 1.69
C ILE A 59 15.30 -4.37 1.79
N ASP A 60 16.06 -4.08 0.76
CA ASP A 60 16.55 -2.75 0.47
C ASP A 60 15.36 -1.92 -0.07
N ALA A 61 14.99 -0.84 0.62
CA ALA A 61 13.79 -0.08 0.31
C ALA A 61 13.86 0.72 -1.01
N ASP A 62 15.06 0.98 -1.53
CA ASP A 62 15.22 1.72 -2.78
C ASP A 62 15.13 0.81 -4.00
N THR A 63 15.65 -0.41 -3.88
CA THR A 63 15.79 -1.36 -4.99
C THR A 63 14.81 -2.54 -4.90
N ASN A 64 14.10 -2.71 -3.79
CA ASN A 64 13.29 -3.88 -3.42
C ASN A 64 14.08 -5.21 -3.42
N ARG A 65 15.43 -5.15 -3.37
CA ARG A 65 16.27 -6.34 -3.33
C ARG A 65 16.10 -7.03 -1.98
N LEU A 66 15.80 -8.33 -2.02
CA LEU A 66 15.74 -9.17 -0.82
C LEU A 66 17.14 -9.29 -0.19
N LEU A 67 17.27 -8.89 1.07
CA LEU A 67 18.50 -8.99 1.86
C LEU A 67 18.48 -10.22 2.77
N TYR A 68 17.29 -10.55 3.32
CA TYR A 68 17.04 -11.75 4.11
C TYR A 68 15.60 -12.22 3.90
N GLY A 69 15.38 -13.53 3.85
CA GLY A 69 14.04 -14.09 3.73
C GLY A 69 13.91 -15.44 4.44
N LYS A 70 12.84 -15.58 5.25
CA LYS A 70 12.39 -16.86 5.79
C LYS A 70 10.96 -17.10 5.32
N ASN A 71 10.75 -18.12 4.47
CA ASN A 71 9.47 -18.35 3.80
C ASN A 71 8.88 -17.06 3.17
N ALA A 72 9.76 -16.21 2.61
CA ALA A 72 9.43 -14.84 2.22
C ALA A 72 8.36 -14.77 1.13
N ASP A 73 8.29 -15.76 0.24
CA ASP A 73 7.35 -15.84 -0.89
C ASP A 73 6.13 -16.74 -0.60
N THR A 74 6.01 -17.26 0.62
CA THR A 74 4.87 -18.08 1.00
C THR A 74 3.67 -17.22 1.33
N LYS A 75 2.53 -17.49 0.67
CA LYS A 75 1.25 -16.80 0.94
C LYS A 75 0.78 -17.09 2.37
N ALA A 76 0.41 -16.05 3.09
CA ALA A 76 -0.10 -16.13 4.44
C ALA A 76 -1.19 -15.06 4.68
N PRO A 77 -2.14 -15.30 5.60
CA PRO A 77 -3.06 -14.27 6.05
C PRO A 77 -2.28 -13.07 6.59
N MET A 78 -2.71 -11.87 6.20
CA MET A 78 -1.97 -10.65 6.50
C MET A 78 -2.52 -9.87 7.69
N ALA A 79 -3.70 -10.24 8.19
CA ALA A 79 -4.37 -9.57 9.30
C ALA A 79 -4.34 -8.02 9.13
N SER A 80 -4.16 -7.28 10.22
CA SER A 80 -4.19 -5.82 10.21
C SER A 80 -3.02 -5.14 9.48
N THR A 81 -2.03 -5.87 8.94
CA THR A 81 -1.07 -5.26 8.01
C THR A 81 -1.73 -4.81 6.69
N THR A 82 -2.89 -5.36 6.36
CA THR A 82 -3.80 -4.89 5.29
C THR A 82 -4.02 -3.38 5.33
N LYS A 83 -4.12 -2.80 6.53
CA LYS A 83 -4.42 -1.38 6.73
C LYS A 83 -3.33 -0.43 6.19
N ILE A 84 -2.13 -0.95 5.93
CA ILE A 84 -1.07 -0.23 5.20
C ILE A 84 -1.57 0.12 3.78
N MET A 85 -2.09 -0.88 3.06
CA MET A 85 -2.62 -0.67 1.71
C MET A 85 -3.93 0.15 1.75
N THR A 86 -4.76 -0.05 2.76
CA THR A 86 -5.98 0.76 2.96
C THR A 86 -5.64 2.24 3.10
N LEU A 87 -4.65 2.58 3.94
CA LEU A 87 -4.22 3.97 4.11
C LEU A 87 -3.68 4.56 2.81
N ILE A 88 -2.70 3.91 2.18
CA ILE A 88 -2.05 4.48 0.99
C ILE A 88 -3.03 4.63 -0.17
N THR A 89 -3.96 3.68 -0.36
CA THR A 89 -5.01 3.77 -1.39
C THR A 89 -5.93 4.96 -1.12
N ALA A 90 -6.32 5.19 0.13
CA ALA A 90 -7.17 6.33 0.48
C ALA A 90 -6.44 7.68 0.32
N LEU A 91 -5.18 7.77 0.76
CA LEU A 91 -4.34 8.98 0.63
C LEU A 91 -4.13 9.40 -0.84
N GLU A 92 -4.13 8.46 -1.77
CA GLU A 92 -3.94 8.75 -3.19
C GLU A 92 -5.24 9.15 -3.91
N ILE A 93 -6.40 8.89 -3.32
CA ILE A 93 -7.70 9.08 -3.96
C ILE A 93 -8.49 10.21 -3.30
N CYS A 94 -8.60 10.21 -1.96
CA CYS A 94 -9.41 11.18 -1.22
C CYS A 94 -8.62 12.45 -0.91
N PRO A 95 -9.22 13.63 -1.09
CA PRO A 95 -8.65 14.88 -0.61
C PRO A 95 -8.71 14.94 0.93
N ASP A 96 -7.77 15.66 1.54
CA ASP A 96 -7.62 15.77 3.00
C ASP A 96 -8.82 16.40 3.71
N ASP A 97 -9.59 17.23 3.01
CA ASP A 97 -10.79 17.93 3.52
C ASP A 97 -12.08 17.12 3.33
N TYR A 98 -11.99 15.89 2.84
CA TYR A 98 -13.15 15.01 2.66
C TYR A 98 -13.81 14.67 4.01
N ILE A 99 -15.14 14.78 4.06
CA ILE A 99 -15.94 14.38 5.22
C ILE A 99 -16.45 12.95 5.02
N ALA A 100 -15.95 12.03 5.82
CA ALA A 100 -16.37 10.64 5.80
C ALA A 100 -17.54 10.40 6.74
N THR A 101 -18.54 9.66 6.29
CA THR A 101 -19.73 9.29 7.05
C THR A 101 -19.75 7.81 7.37
N THR A 102 -20.17 7.46 8.57
CA THR A 102 -20.24 6.07 9.05
C THR A 102 -21.53 5.41 8.58
N SER A 103 -21.43 4.30 7.86
CA SER A 103 -22.56 3.43 7.52
C SER A 103 -22.99 2.55 8.70
N ALA A 104 -24.19 1.96 8.61
CA ALA A 104 -24.62 0.95 9.56
C ALA A 104 -23.72 -0.32 9.49
N TYR A 105 -23.19 -0.64 8.31
CA TYR A 105 -22.29 -1.79 8.13
C TYR A 105 -20.93 -1.54 8.77
N ALA A 106 -20.32 -0.39 8.55
CA ALA A 106 -19.05 -0.01 9.19
C ALA A 106 -19.18 -0.03 10.72
N ALA A 107 -20.26 0.56 11.27
CA ALA A 107 -20.53 0.56 12.72
C ALA A 107 -20.75 -0.85 13.31
N SER A 108 -21.04 -1.86 12.49
CA SER A 108 -21.24 -3.26 12.93
C SER A 108 -19.97 -4.12 12.87
N MET A 109 -18.82 -3.56 12.53
CA MET A 109 -17.56 -4.33 12.44
C MET A 109 -17.18 -4.88 13.82
N PRO A 110 -16.56 -6.07 13.87
CA PRO A 110 -16.09 -6.62 15.16
C PRO A 110 -14.87 -5.84 15.69
N ASP A 111 -14.55 -6.04 16.96
CA ASP A 111 -13.36 -5.49 17.62
C ASP A 111 -12.06 -5.81 16.84
N VAL A 112 -11.13 -4.89 16.87
CA VAL A 112 -10.95 -3.62 17.59
C VAL A 112 -11.69 -2.50 16.87
N GLN A 113 -12.40 -1.63 17.60
CA GLN A 113 -13.25 -0.59 17.02
C GLN A 113 -12.94 0.81 17.60
N LEU A 114 -13.17 1.84 16.77
CA LEU A 114 -13.35 3.23 17.23
C LEU A 114 -14.68 3.41 17.96
N ASN A 115 -15.64 2.50 17.73
CA ASN A 115 -17.03 2.57 18.15
C ASN A 115 -17.76 3.77 17.51
N ALA A 116 -17.49 4.04 16.24
CA ALA A 116 -18.23 5.02 15.47
C ALA A 116 -19.70 4.58 15.32
N VAL A 117 -20.63 5.51 15.39
CA VAL A 117 -22.05 5.20 15.24
C VAL A 117 -22.56 5.58 13.84
N LYS A 118 -23.61 4.91 13.37
CA LYS A 118 -24.24 5.21 12.08
C LYS A 118 -24.56 6.71 11.97
N GLY A 119 -24.19 7.30 10.83
CA GLY A 119 -24.39 8.73 10.54
C GLY A 119 -23.33 9.66 11.17
N GLU A 120 -22.44 9.15 12.02
CA GLU A 120 -21.36 9.95 12.58
C GLU A 120 -20.38 10.34 11.48
N GLN A 121 -20.00 11.62 11.45
CA GLN A 121 -19.13 12.19 10.43
C GLN A 121 -17.78 12.61 11.02
N PHE A 122 -16.75 12.41 10.22
CA PHE A 122 -15.36 12.69 10.57
C PHE A 122 -14.63 13.38 9.41
N SER A 123 -13.63 14.19 9.70
CA SER A 123 -12.57 14.42 8.73
C SER A 123 -11.91 13.06 8.37
N ILE A 124 -11.78 12.76 7.09
CA ILE A 124 -11.14 11.49 6.67
C ILE A 124 -9.71 11.40 7.21
N LYS A 125 -9.02 12.53 7.32
CA LYS A 125 -7.68 12.62 7.89
C LYS A 125 -7.62 12.13 9.34
N ASP A 126 -8.61 12.42 10.17
CA ASP A 126 -8.67 11.94 11.55
C ASP A 126 -8.80 10.42 11.62
N LEU A 127 -9.55 9.84 10.68
CA LEU A 127 -9.72 8.40 10.56
C LEU A 127 -8.41 7.68 10.18
N TYR A 128 -7.50 8.32 9.43
CA TYR A 128 -6.20 7.74 9.11
C TYR A 128 -5.35 7.46 10.36
N TYR A 129 -5.38 8.38 11.35
CA TYR A 129 -4.73 8.15 12.64
C TYR A 129 -5.40 7.01 13.41
N SER A 130 -6.74 6.98 13.47
CA SER A 130 -7.50 5.89 14.08
C SER A 130 -7.13 4.52 13.46
N LEU A 131 -7.06 4.45 12.12
CA LEU A 131 -6.68 3.27 11.35
C LEU A 131 -5.29 2.74 11.70
N MET A 132 -4.30 3.63 11.71
CA MET A 132 -2.90 3.20 11.84
C MET A 132 -2.46 3.03 13.30
N LEU A 133 -2.84 3.92 14.20
CA LEU A 133 -2.40 3.91 15.58
C LEU A 133 -3.08 2.81 16.40
N ARG A 134 -4.40 2.59 16.20
CA ARG A 134 -5.21 1.64 16.98
C ARG A 134 -5.73 0.46 16.19
N SER A 135 -5.57 0.48 14.86
CA SER A 135 -5.98 -0.65 14.01
C SER A 135 -7.51 -0.91 13.99
N HIS A 136 -8.33 0.12 14.17
CA HIS A 136 -9.78 -0.01 14.26
C HIS A 136 -10.40 -0.58 12.96
N ASN A 137 -11.25 -1.58 13.10
CA ASN A 137 -11.86 -2.30 11.97
C ASN A 137 -13.01 -1.53 11.32
N ASP A 138 -13.84 -0.87 12.14
CA ASP A 138 -14.90 0.03 11.67
C ASP A 138 -14.33 1.21 10.89
N THR A 139 -13.25 1.81 11.39
CA THR A 139 -12.54 2.89 10.71
C THR A 139 -12.05 2.48 9.32
N ALA A 140 -11.50 1.26 9.16
CA ALA A 140 -11.05 0.77 7.86
C ALA A 140 -12.21 0.67 6.85
N VAL A 141 -13.39 0.24 7.30
CA VAL A 141 -14.58 0.14 6.45
C VAL A 141 -15.14 1.52 6.14
N ILE A 142 -15.19 2.44 7.12
CA ILE A 142 -15.60 3.84 6.87
C ILE A 142 -14.72 4.46 5.77
N ILE A 143 -13.40 4.33 5.89
CA ILE A 143 -12.45 4.83 4.88
C ILE A 143 -12.72 4.20 3.52
N ALA A 144 -12.89 2.88 3.46
CA ALA A 144 -13.10 2.15 2.22
C ALA A 144 -14.38 2.57 1.48
N GLU A 145 -15.51 2.63 2.19
CA GLU A 145 -16.81 3.02 1.63
C GLU A 145 -16.76 4.45 1.08
N ASN A 146 -16.26 5.38 1.89
CA ASN A 146 -16.20 6.80 1.52
C ASN A 146 -15.20 7.07 0.39
N THR A 147 -14.03 6.41 0.39
CA THR A 147 -13.06 6.53 -0.69
C THR A 147 -13.61 5.94 -2.00
N ALA A 148 -14.28 4.78 -1.95
CA ALA A 148 -14.90 4.19 -3.13
C ALA A 148 -16.02 5.10 -3.68
N TYR A 149 -16.86 5.64 -2.83
CA TYR A 149 -17.91 6.58 -3.24
C TYR A 149 -17.31 7.83 -3.90
N TYR A 150 -16.31 8.46 -3.27
CA TYR A 150 -15.60 9.61 -3.85
C TYR A 150 -14.98 9.26 -5.21
N TYR A 151 -14.29 8.12 -5.31
CA TYR A 151 -13.71 7.63 -6.56
C TYR A 151 -14.78 7.50 -7.67
N ILE A 152 -15.90 6.83 -7.39
CA ILE A 152 -16.97 6.65 -8.37
C ILE A 152 -17.57 8.00 -8.82
N CYS A 153 -17.77 8.94 -7.89
CA CYS A 153 -18.28 10.27 -8.18
C CYS A 153 -17.30 11.08 -9.05
N SER A 154 -15.99 10.87 -8.90
CA SER A 154 -14.95 11.56 -9.66
C SER A 154 -14.78 11.07 -11.10
N LEU A 155 -15.28 9.86 -11.43
CA LEU A 155 -15.16 9.27 -12.76
C LEU A 155 -16.05 9.97 -13.79
N THR A 156 -15.62 9.97 -15.05
CA THR A 156 -16.46 10.31 -16.19
C THR A 156 -17.54 9.24 -16.44
N ASN A 157 -18.59 9.57 -17.17
CA ASN A 157 -19.63 8.59 -17.54
C ASN A 157 -19.04 7.39 -18.28
N LYS A 158 -18.04 7.59 -19.13
CA LYS A 158 -17.36 6.51 -19.85
C LYS A 158 -16.67 5.56 -18.88
N GLU A 159 -15.87 6.07 -17.96
CA GLU A 159 -15.13 5.28 -16.97
C GLU A 159 -16.07 4.53 -16.02
N ARG A 160 -17.19 5.16 -15.61
CA ARG A 160 -18.22 4.47 -14.81
C ARG A 160 -18.83 3.27 -15.54
N ASN A 161 -19.10 3.41 -16.83
CA ASN A 161 -19.65 2.32 -17.64
C ASN A 161 -18.66 1.15 -17.86
N GLU A 162 -17.38 1.39 -17.67
CA GLU A 162 -16.32 0.37 -17.73
C GLU A 162 -16.14 -0.37 -16.40
N LEU A 163 -16.76 0.10 -15.31
CA LEU A 163 -16.73 -0.62 -14.03
C LEU A 163 -17.54 -1.91 -14.12
N THR A 164 -16.93 -2.99 -13.63
CA THR A 164 -17.58 -4.32 -13.56
C THR A 164 -18.41 -4.53 -12.29
N PHE A 165 -18.54 -3.49 -11.47
CA PHE A 165 -19.25 -3.51 -10.20
C PHE A 165 -20.65 -2.93 -10.35
N ASP A 166 -21.62 -3.48 -9.60
CA ASP A 166 -22.94 -2.88 -9.50
C ASP A 166 -22.88 -1.60 -8.65
N ILE A 167 -22.97 -0.47 -9.34
CA ILE A 167 -23.02 0.87 -8.73
C ILE A 167 -24.36 1.57 -9.03
N SER A 168 -25.36 0.83 -9.53
CA SER A 168 -26.65 1.36 -9.95
C SER A 168 -27.45 2.04 -8.83
N PHE A 169 -27.11 1.76 -7.58
CA PHE A 169 -27.71 2.41 -6.41
C PHE A 169 -27.24 3.87 -6.19
N ILE A 170 -26.21 4.33 -6.91
CA ILE A 170 -25.75 5.71 -6.91
C ILE A 170 -26.47 6.44 -8.04
N ASN A 171 -27.59 7.09 -7.72
CA ASN A 171 -28.44 7.79 -8.71
C ASN A 171 -27.91 9.17 -9.08
N ASP A 172 -27.14 9.79 -8.18
CA ASP A 172 -26.53 11.11 -8.36
C ASP A 172 -25.04 11.02 -8.00
N TYR A 173 -24.20 11.35 -8.96
CA TYR A 173 -22.74 11.34 -8.81
C TYR A 173 -22.19 12.67 -8.30
N SER A 174 -23.05 13.62 -7.92
CA SER A 174 -22.64 14.76 -7.11
C SER A 174 -22.30 14.31 -5.71
N TYR A 175 -21.18 14.80 -5.18
CA TYR A 175 -20.78 14.45 -3.82
C TYR A 175 -21.85 14.83 -2.80
N ASN A 176 -22.26 13.85 -1.99
CA ASN A 176 -23.20 14.03 -0.88
C ASN A 176 -22.66 13.34 0.37
N SER A 177 -22.26 14.12 1.37
CA SER A 177 -21.68 13.60 2.62
C SER A 177 -22.63 12.70 3.42
N HIS A 178 -23.96 12.78 3.21
CA HIS A 178 -24.95 11.94 3.89
C HIS A 178 -25.34 10.68 3.10
N PHE A 179 -24.79 10.49 1.90
CA PHE A 179 -25.14 9.32 1.08
C PHE A 179 -24.85 8.00 1.81
N ILE A 180 -23.65 7.88 2.39
CA ILE A 180 -23.17 6.65 3.06
C ILE A 180 -24.02 6.28 4.30
N GLU A 181 -24.61 7.24 4.99
CA GLU A 181 -25.47 6.97 6.15
C GLU A 181 -26.69 6.09 5.79
N ASN A 182 -27.21 6.24 4.57
CA ASN A 182 -28.50 5.67 4.17
C ASN A 182 -28.38 4.42 3.28
N ILE A 183 -27.15 3.96 2.97
CA ILE A 183 -26.96 2.77 2.14
C ILE A 183 -27.29 1.48 2.93
N SER A 184 -27.73 0.45 2.18
CA SER A 184 -27.91 -0.89 2.73
C SER A 184 -26.58 -1.60 2.99
N LYS A 185 -26.61 -2.72 3.71
CA LYS A 185 -25.42 -3.55 3.93
C LYS A 185 -24.84 -4.07 2.62
N GLU A 186 -25.68 -4.42 1.65
CA GLU A 186 -25.27 -4.91 0.33
C GLU A 186 -24.59 -3.82 -0.46
N GLN A 187 -25.12 -2.59 -0.43
CA GLN A 187 -24.52 -1.42 -1.06
C GLN A 187 -23.18 -1.05 -0.40
N SER A 188 -23.09 -1.13 0.94
CA SER A 188 -21.83 -0.99 1.66
C SER A 188 -20.79 -1.99 1.18
N LYS A 189 -21.15 -3.28 1.06
CA LYS A 189 -20.26 -4.33 0.55
C LYS A 189 -19.84 -4.07 -0.90
N ALA A 190 -20.73 -3.54 -1.75
CA ALA A 190 -20.39 -3.17 -3.11
C ALA A 190 -19.33 -2.06 -3.14
N LEU A 191 -19.43 -1.03 -2.30
CA LEU A 191 -18.40 0.01 -2.17
C LEU A 191 -17.08 -0.57 -1.64
N VAL A 192 -17.13 -1.44 -0.63
CA VAL A 192 -15.93 -2.14 -0.12
C VAL A 192 -15.28 -2.96 -1.23
N LEU A 193 -16.04 -3.64 -2.10
CA LEU A 193 -15.51 -4.40 -3.23
C LEU A 193 -14.82 -3.48 -4.25
N VAL A 194 -15.39 -2.31 -4.56
CA VAL A 194 -14.73 -1.31 -5.41
C VAL A 194 -13.40 -0.89 -4.77
N PHE A 195 -13.39 -0.58 -3.48
CA PHE A 195 -12.18 -0.17 -2.78
C PHE A 195 -11.10 -1.25 -2.75
N THR A 196 -11.45 -2.50 -2.44
CA THR A 196 -10.47 -3.60 -2.43
C THR A 196 -9.94 -3.93 -3.82
N ASN A 197 -10.74 -3.70 -4.87
CA ASN A 197 -10.23 -3.76 -6.25
C ASN A 197 -9.18 -2.67 -6.52
N LEU A 198 -9.37 -1.46 -6.01
CA LEU A 198 -8.35 -0.39 -6.09
C LEU A 198 -7.07 -0.80 -5.35
N MET A 199 -7.18 -1.42 -4.16
CA MET A 199 -6.04 -1.99 -3.42
C MET A 199 -5.32 -3.06 -4.24
N ASN A 200 -6.04 -3.99 -4.88
CA ASN A 200 -5.47 -5.05 -5.72
C ASN A 200 -4.79 -4.48 -6.97
N ARG A 201 -5.39 -3.48 -7.61
CA ARG A 201 -4.75 -2.76 -8.73
C ARG A 201 -3.45 -2.08 -8.30
N LYS A 202 -3.42 -1.46 -7.13
CA LYS A 202 -2.20 -0.89 -6.54
C LYS A 202 -1.15 -1.97 -6.29
N ALA A 203 -1.51 -3.09 -5.66
CA ALA A 203 -0.61 -4.22 -5.43
C ALA A 203 0.01 -4.73 -6.73
N THR A 204 -0.80 -4.94 -7.75
CA THR A 204 -0.33 -5.36 -9.09
C THR A 204 0.63 -4.34 -9.70
N SER A 205 0.35 -3.05 -9.57
CA SER A 205 1.23 -1.98 -10.08
C SER A 205 2.60 -1.92 -9.39
N LEU A 206 2.67 -2.42 -8.15
CA LEU A 206 3.91 -2.57 -7.38
C LEU A 206 4.63 -3.92 -7.63
N GLY A 207 4.07 -4.78 -8.49
CA GLY A 207 4.60 -6.12 -8.76
C GLY A 207 4.21 -7.19 -7.72
N CYS A 208 3.29 -6.89 -6.80
CA CYS A 208 2.82 -7.79 -5.76
C CYS A 208 1.73 -8.73 -6.29
N ASN A 209 2.12 -9.72 -7.09
CA ASN A 209 1.19 -10.61 -7.82
C ASN A 209 0.68 -11.79 -6.97
N SER A 210 1.27 -12.03 -5.81
CA SER A 210 0.81 -13.04 -4.84
C SER A 210 -0.13 -12.47 -3.79
N THR A 211 -0.30 -11.14 -3.76
CA THR A 211 -1.16 -10.43 -2.80
C THR A 211 -2.60 -10.35 -3.32
N HIS A 212 -3.56 -10.65 -2.44
CA HIS A 212 -4.99 -10.56 -2.74
C HIS A 212 -5.76 -9.93 -1.57
N TYR A 213 -6.30 -8.72 -1.79
CA TYR A 213 -7.10 -7.98 -0.83
C TYR A 213 -8.59 -8.23 -1.05
N ILE A 214 -9.29 -8.70 0.00
CA ILE A 214 -10.75 -8.92 0.00
C ILE A 214 -11.44 -8.01 1.00
N THR A 215 -10.74 -7.65 2.10
CA THR A 215 -11.25 -6.75 3.13
C THR A 215 -10.29 -5.58 3.37
N PRO A 216 -10.79 -4.38 3.73
CA PRO A 216 -9.94 -3.22 4.01
C PRO A 216 -9.34 -3.24 5.43
N ASN A 217 -9.87 -4.08 6.33
CA ASN A 217 -9.48 -4.15 7.73
C ASN A 217 -8.57 -5.33 8.07
N GLY A 218 -8.45 -6.32 7.16
CA GLY A 218 -7.61 -7.49 7.35
C GLY A 218 -8.29 -8.65 8.09
N LEU A 219 -9.60 -8.64 8.22
CA LEU A 219 -10.36 -9.81 8.64
C LEU A 219 -10.25 -10.90 7.57
N ASP A 220 -10.16 -12.14 8.02
CA ASP A 220 -10.05 -13.30 7.14
C ASP A 220 -11.27 -13.39 6.22
N ALA A 221 -11.00 -13.62 4.95
CA ALA A 221 -12.02 -13.75 3.90
C ALA A 221 -11.51 -14.61 2.75
N SER A 222 -12.44 -15.14 1.96
CA SER A 222 -12.15 -15.85 0.71
C SER A 222 -13.19 -15.47 -0.34
N ASP A 223 -12.77 -15.50 -1.60
CA ASP A 223 -13.61 -15.37 -2.79
C ASP A 223 -13.16 -16.39 -3.86
N ASP A 224 -13.70 -16.31 -5.06
CA ASP A 224 -13.37 -17.21 -6.18
C ASP A 224 -11.90 -17.12 -6.61
N ALA A 225 -11.22 -16.01 -6.33
CA ALA A 225 -9.80 -15.80 -6.65
C ALA A 225 -8.86 -16.35 -5.56
N GLY A 226 -9.36 -16.61 -4.35
CA GLY A 226 -8.58 -17.20 -3.26
C GLY A 226 -8.86 -16.61 -1.88
N ILE A 227 -7.84 -16.66 -1.03
CA ILE A 227 -7.91 -16.14 0.34
C ILE A 227 -7.31 -14.72 0.43
N HIS A 228 -7.76 -13.94 1.41
CA HIS A 228 -7.16 -12.66 1.78
C HIS A 228 -5.74 -12.86 2.30
N SER A 229 -4.73 -12.67 1.45
CA SER A 229 -3.34 -13.05 1.74
C SER A 229 -2.31 -12.20 1.02
N THR A 230 -1.10 -12.23 1.54
CA THR A 230 0.12 -11.67 0.94
C THR A 230 1.32 -12.56 1.24
N THR A 231 2.51 -12.17 0.79
CA THR A 231 3.78 -12.76 1.21
C THR A 231 4.57 -11.75 2.05
N ALA A 232 5.52 -12.22 2.86
CA ALA A 232 6.35 -11.31 3.66
C ALA A 232 7.17 -10.38 2.75
N TYR A 233 7.65 -10.88 1.62
CA TYR A 233 8.36 -10.07 0.63
C TYR A 233 7.47 -8.99 0.02
N GLU A 234 6.28 -9.34 -0.47
CA GLU A 234 5.40 -8.37 -1.11
C GLU A 234 4.88 -7.33 -0.11
N LEU A 235 4.63 -7.72 1.15
CA LEU A 235 4.29 -6.75 2.20
C LEU A 235 5.43 -5.75 2.45
N ALA A 236 6.69 -6.20 2.41
CA ALA A 236 7.85 -5.31 2.51
C ALA A 236 7.94 -4.36 1.30
N VAL A 237 7.64 -4.84 0.07
CA VAL A 237 7.56 -4.01 -1.15
C VAL A 237 6.46 -2.94 -1.02
N VAL A 238 5.27 -3.32 -0.55
CA VAL A 238 4.19 -2.34 -0.28
C VAL A 238 4.67 -1.29 0.73
N MET A 239 5.34 -1.71 1.81
CA MET A 239 5.85 -0.79 2.82
C MET A 239 6.95 0.13 2.27
N SER A 240 7.86 -0.38 1.40
CA SER A 240 8.90 0.44 0.76
C SER A 240 8.31 1.54 -0.13
N TYR A 241 7.16 1.29 -0.73
CA TYR A 241 6.40 2.29 -1.47
C TYR A 241 5.78 3.33 -0.52
N CYS A 242 5.12 2.87 0.54
CA CYS A 242 4.39 3.73 1.48
C CYS A 242 5.30 4.72 2.22
N ILE A 243 6.51 4.31 2.63
CA ILE A 243 7.44 5.20 3.35
C ILE A 243 8.01 6.34 2.51
N LYS A 244 7.79 6.35 1.18
CA LYS A 244 8.11 7.46 0.29
C LYS A 244 7.03 8.55 0.28
N ASN A 245 5.88 8.28 0.89
CA ASN A 245 4.79 9.23 1.03
C ASN A 245 4.88 9.94 2.39
N GLU A 246 5.08 11.27 2.38
CA GLU A 246 5.26 12.07 3.59
C GLU A 246 4.02 12.07 4.49
N HIS A 247 2.80 12.05 3.92
CA HIS A 247 1.56 11.96 4.71
C HIS A 247 1.46 10.60 5.41
N PHE A 248 1.80 9.50 4.72
CA PHE A 248 1.87 8.18 5.34
C PHE A 248 2.85 8.15 6.51
N LEU A 249 4.06 8.70 6.33
CA LEU A 249 5.07 8.76 7.38
C LEU A 249 4.58 9.60 8.57
N SER A 250 4.03 10.79 8.33
CA SER A 250 3.55 11.67 9.41
C SER A 250 2.48 11.01 10.27
N ILE A 251 1.58 10.23 9.67
CA ILE A 251 0.54 9.48 10.39
C ILE A 251 1.15 8.35 11.20
N THR A 252 2.01 7.52 10.59
CA THR A 252 2.53 6.31 11.23
C THR A 252 3.58 6.57 12.31
N GLN A 253 4.25 7.72 12.26
CA GLN A 253 5.20 8.19 13.28
C GLN A 253 4.53 8.85 14.49
N THR A 254 3.25 9.21 14.39
CA THR A 254 2.53 9.88 15.48
C THR A 254 2.34 8.93 16.65
N HIS A 255 2.67 9.40 17.86
CA HIS A 255 2.53 8.65 19.11
C HIS A 255 1.09 8.70 19.64
N ASP A 256 0.55 9.88 19.78
CA ASP A 256 -0.81 10.13 20.29
C ASP A 256 -1.51 11.13 19.39
N TYR A 257 -2.80 10.89 19.16
CA TYR A 257 -3.63 11.78 18.35
C TYR A 257 -5.02 11.90 18.97
N SER A 258 -5.53 13.12 19.07
CA SER A 258 -6.89 13.39 19.55
C SER A 258 -7.65 14.18 18.53
N PHE A 259 -8.90 13.80 18.30
CA PHE A 259 -9.77 14.42 17.33
C PHE A 259 -11.23 14.45 17.83
N THR A 260 -12.07 15.18 17.11
CA THR A 260 -13.46 15.32 17.45
C THR A 260 -14.31 15.11 16.21
N SER A 261 -15.31 14.22 16.27
CA SER A 261 -16.26 14.07 15.18
C SER A 261 -17.08 15.35 14.96
N LEU A 262 -17.71 15.49 13.81
CA LEU A 262 -18.54 16.67 13.51
C LEU A 262 -19.72 16.81 14.46
N SER A 263 -20.16 15.71 15.11
CA SER A 263 -21.18 15.74 16.16
C SER A 263 -20.67 16.18 17.54
N GLY A 264 -19.36 16.46 17.67
CA GLY A 264 -18.75 16.91 18.92
C GLY A 264 -18.24 15.79 19.84
N ARG A 265 -18.30 14.52 19.44
CA ARG A 265 -17.76 13.40 20.22
C ARG A 265 -16.24 13.37 20.11
N LYS A 266 -15.56 13.30 21.24
CA LYS A 266 -14.09 13.32 21.35
C LYS A 266 -13.51 11.92 21.34
N TYR A 267 -12.38 11.77 20.64
CA TYR A 267 -11.61 10.54 20.52
C TYR A 267 -10.14 10.80 20.81
N SER A 268 -9.47 9.79 21.36
CA SER A 268 -8.02 9.80 21.56
C SER A 268 -7.46 8.42 21.25
N VAL A 269 -6.39 8.37 20.47
CA VAL A 269 -5.74 7.16 20.00
C VAL A 269 -4.24 7.24 20.23
N SER A 270 -3.64 6.17 20.76
CA SER A 270 -2.20 6.04 20.98
C SER A 270 -1.64 4.94 20.08
N ASN A 271 -0.44 5.15 19.57
CA ASN A 271 0.21 4.21 18.67
C ASN A 271 0.58 2.91 19.39
N THR A 272 0.18 1.78 18.84
CA THR A 272 0.52 0.45 19.38
C THR A 272 1.89 -0.07 18.94
N ASN A 273 2.59 0.66 18.05
CA ASN A 273 3.93 0.29 17.62
C ASN A 273 4.98 0.73 18.66
N ALA A 274 5.27 -0.16 19.61
CA ALA A 274 6.24 0.12 20.66
C ALA A 274 7.67 0.40 20.14
N PHE A 275 8.04 -0.10 18.95
CA PHE A 275 9.36 0.10 18.37
C PHE A 275 9.67 1.58 18.10
N LEU A 276 8.66 2.40 17.79
CA LEU A 276 8.83 3.85 17.63
C LEU A 276 9.40 4.53 18.91
N ASN A 277 9.15 3.95 20.08
CA ASN A 277 9.66 4.46 21.37
C ASN A 277 10.97 3.80 21.80
N MET A 278 11.36 2.69 21.18
CA MET A 278 12.51 1.88 21.59
C MET A 278 13.76 2.17 20.76
N TYR A 279 13.59 2.63 19.52
CA TYR A 279 14.69 2.77 18.57
C TYR A 279 14.51 4.02 17.70
N ASP A 280 15.49 4.92 17.73
CA ASP A 280 15.47 6.20 16.99
C ASP A 280 15.51 6.04 15.47
N ASN A 281 15.97 4.89 14.98
CA ASN A 281 16.05 4.58 13.55
C ASN A 281 14.78 3.93 12.97
N ILE A 282 13.73 3.74 13.77
CA ILE A 282 12.44 3.25 13.29
C ILE A 282 11.62 4.42 12.78
N ILE A 283 11.38 4.47 11.49
CA ILE A 283 10.69 5.60 10.84
C ILE A 283 9.19 5.34 10.60
N SER A 284 8.73 4.10 10.65
CA SER A 284 7.33 3.75 10.41
C SER A 284 7.04 2.30 10.84
N GLY A 285 5.79 1.91 10.84
CA GLY A 285 5.38 0.53 11.06
C GLY A 285 3.89 0.34 11.26
N LYS A 286 3.45 -0.92 11.20
CA LYS A 286 2.08 -1.32 11.53
C LYS A 286 2.10 -2.64 12.27
N THR A 287 1.49 -2.66 13.45
CA THR A 287 1.29 -3.88 14.23
C THR A 287 0.06 -4.65 13.73
N ALA A 288 0.13 -5.98 13.83
CA ALA A 288 -0.99 -6.86 13.52
C ALA A 288 -1.03 -8.04 14.49
N VAL A 289 -2.24 -8.54 14.75
CA VAL A 289 -2.48 -9.77 15.51
C VAL A 289 -3.39 -10.66 14.68
N SER A 290 -2.98 -11.92 14.47
CA SER A 290 -3.84 -12.93 13.86
C SER A 290 -4.33 -13.87 14.97
N TYR A 291 -5.64 -13.93 15.17
CA TYR A 291 -6.25 -14.84 16.15
C TYR A 291 -6.39 -16.26 15.61
N THR A 292 -6.27 -16.49 14.31
CA THR A 292 -6.40 -17.82 13.69
C THR A 292 -5.28 -18.79 14.03
N HIS A 293 -4.21 -18.31 14.69
CA HIS A 293 -3.05 -19.13 15.10
C HIS A 293 -2.78 -19.10 16.61
N LEU A 294 -3.62 -18.45 17.41
CA LEU A 294 -3.59 -18.54 18.86
C LEU A 294 -4.50 -19.69 19.32
N THR A 295 -4.14 -20.92 18.96
CA THR A 295 -4.50 -22.05 19.84
C THR A 295 -3.57 -21.94 21.02
N LEU A 296 -4.04 -21.33 22.10
CA LEU A 296 -3.45 -21.51 23.42
C LEU A 296 -3.53 -22.99 23.77
N PRO A 297 -2.46 -23.56 24.33
CA PRO A 297 -2.48 -24.95 24.83
C PRO A 297 -3.48 -25.13 25.94
#